data_38f38eb8fc309329634275993327c559
#
_entry.id   38f38eb8fc309329634275993327c559
#
_cell.length_a   1.000
_cell.length_b   1.000
_cell.length_c   1.000
_cell.angle_alpha   90.00
_cell.angle_beta   90.00
_cell.angle_gamma   90.00
#
_symmetry.space_group_name_H-M   'P 1'
#
loop_
_entity.id
_entity.type
_entity.pdbx_description
1 polymer ?
#
loop_
_entity_poly.entity_id
_entity_poly.type
_entity_poly.pdbx_seq_one_letter_code
_entity_poly.pdbx_strand_id
1 'polypeptide(L)'
;MRNASVLILTDESEFARLLTACWQAERQAPAITVLGSSLWREHEGTPHDLVVVGPVQDGKLAGILRSLEPAAAVILCAPAESGDLGTLRAKHPRLVHVPLREDWAQTLLLVAGESLRRSEAVRLARQAERSASENQNYATLGRYIMDMKHSVNNALTSMLGNAELLLLEPGQLSAQSLAQIKTIHNMALRINEIMQRFSSLANEMKESENPSQAETEEAPANAFPRR
;
A
#
# COMPACT_ATOMS: atom_id res chain seq x y z
N MET A 1 -7.54 -13.23 4.97
CA MET A 1 -7.52 -13.11 3.48
C MET A 1 -8.84 -12.49 3.06
N ARG A 2 -8.83 -11.43 2.25
CA ARG A 2 -10.06 -10.83 1.72
C ARG A 2 -10.57 -11.76 0.62
N ASN A 3 -11.84 -12.21 0.70
CA ASN A 3 -12.46 -12.95 -0.39
C ASN A 3 -12.51 -12.04 -1.64
N ALA A 4 -12.12 -12.59 -2.79
CA ALA A 4 -12.24 -11.89 -4.06
C ALA A 4 -13.71 -11.54 -4.30
N SER A 5 -13.96 -10.37 -4.90
CA SER A 5 -15.29 -9.87 -5.22
C SER A 5 -15.55 -9.93 -6.73
N VAL A 6 -16.66 -10.51 -7.12
CA VAL A 6 -17.08 -10.67 -8.52
C VAL A 6 -18.45 -10.04 -8.71
N LEU A 7 -18.54 -9.16 -9.70
CA LEU A 7 -19.82 -8.61 -10.16
C LEU A 7 -20.27 -9.34 -11.43
N ILE A 8 -21.48 -9.86 -11.44
CA ILE A 8 -22.13 -10.45 -12.59
C ILE A 8 -23.21 -9.46 -13.08
N LEU A 9 -23.05 -8.95 -14.29
CA LEU A 9 -24.02 -8.09 -14.97
C LEU A 9 -24.73 -8.90 -16.06
N THR A 10 -25.99 -9.21 -15.86
CA THR A 10 -26.78 -9.96 -16.86
C THR A 10 -28.28 -9.73 -16.66
N ASP A 11 -29.05 -9.79 -17.76
CA ASP A 11 -30.50 -9.80 -17.72
C ASP A 11 -31.07 -11.22 -17.78
N GLU A 12 -30.23 -12.23 -17.98
CA GLU A 12 -30.61 -13.65 -18.00
C GLU A 12 -30.41 -14.30 -16.63
N SER A 13 -31.50 -14.64 -15.96
CA SER A 13 -31.47 -15.29 -14.64
C SER A 13 -30.82 -16.67 -14.68
N GLU A 14 -30.98 -17.41 -15.77
CA GLU A 14 -30.39 -18.75 -15.94
C GLU A 14 -28.86 -18.68 -16.03
N PHE A 15 -28.31 -17.70 -16.77
CA PHE A 15 -26.88 -17.44 -16.83
C PHE A 15 -26.31 -17.16 -15.44
N ALA A 16 -26.94 -16.25 -14.69
CA ALA A 16 -26.51 -15.91 -13.34
C ALA A 16 -26.56 -17.12 -12.39
N ARG A 17 -27.64 -17.90 -12.46
CA ARG A 17 -27.85 -19.11 -11.62
C ARG A 17 -26.78 -20.16 -11.89
N LEU A 18 -26.52 -20.50 -13.14
CA LEU A 18 -25.52 -21.48 -13.53
C LEU A 18 -24.13 -21.07 -13.08
N LEU A 19 -23.76 -19.83 -13.35
CA LEU A 19 -22.42 -19.34 -12.98
C LEU A 19 -22.22 -19.30 -11.47
N THR A 20 -23.22 -18.86 -10.72
CA THR A 20 -23.16 -18.84 -9.25
C THR A 20 -23.07 -20.24 -8.69
N ALA A 21 -23.83 -21.22 -9.21
CA ALA A 21 -23.77 -22.61 -8.79
C ALA A 21 -22.38 -23.22 -9.05
N CYS A 22 -21.78 -22.94 -10.21
CA CYS A 22 -20.43 -23.39 -10.54
C CYS A 22 -19.38 -22.84 -9.55
N TRP A 23 -19.44 -21.57 -9.19
CA TRP A 23 -18.51 -20.98 -8.21
C TRP A 23 -18.73 -21.49 -6.79
N GLN A 24 -19.98 -21.77 -6.40
CA GLN A 24 -20.27 -22.35 -5.08
C GLN A 24 -19.71 -23.77 -4.90
N ALA A 25 -19.49 -24.48 -5.99
CA ALA A 25 -18.84 -25.80 -5.97
C ALA A 25 -17.31 -25.71 -5.79
N GLU A 26 -16.71 -24.55 -5.98
CA GLU A 26 -15.27 -24.32 -5.78
C GLU A 26 -14.92 -24.23 -4.29
N ARG A 27 -13.72 -24.68 -3.91
CA ARG A 27 -13.23 -24.61 -2.52
C ARG A 27 -13.10 -23.18 -1.99
N GLN A 28 -12.89 -22.20 -2.87
CA GLN A 28 -12.73 -20.78 -2.56
C GLN A 28 -13.68 -19.95 -3.44
N ALA A 29 -14.94 -19.94 -3.06
CA ALA A 29 -15.93 -19.13 -3.76
C ALA A 29 -15.69 -17.63 -3.50
N PRO A 30 -15.69 -16.79 -4.55
CA PRO A 30 -15.64 -15.33 -4.39
C PRO A 30 -16.95 -14.78 -3.80
N ALA A 31 -16.90 -13.57 -3.28
CA ALA A 31 -18.13 -12.83 -2.97
C ALA A 31 -18.80 -12.38 -4.27
N ILE A 32 -20.00 -12.87 -4.55
CA ILE A 32 -20.70 -12.64 -5.81
C ILE A 32 -21.81 -11.62 -5.62
N THR A 33 -21.83 -10.61 -6.47
CA THR A 33 -22.94 -9.66 -6.62
C THR A 33 -23.53 -9.84 -8.00
N VAL A 34 -24.85 -10.00 -8.11
CA VAL A 34 -25.56 -10.12 -9.39
C VAL A 34 -26.44 -8.89 -9.60
N LEU A 35 -26.31 -8.23 -10.74
CA LEU A 35 -27.10 -7.07 -11.12
C LEU A 35 -27.65 -7.22 -12.55
N GLY A 36 -28.90 -6.83 -12.75
CA GLY A 36 -29.47 -6.63 -14.08
C GLY A 36 -28.98 -5.34 -14.73
N SER A 37 -28.95 -5.29 -16.06
CA SER A 37 -28.49 -4.11 -16.82
C SER A 37 -29.25 -2.83 -16.51
N SER A 38 -30.52 -2.92 -16.09
CA SER A 38 -31.36 -1.79 -15.71
C SER A 38 -30.99 -1.17 -14.36
N LEU A 39 -30.35 -1.93 -13.47
CA LEU A 39 -29.93 -1.49 -12.15
C LEU A 39 -28.47 -0.99 -12.13
N TRP A 40 -27.74 -1.21 -13.21
CA TRP A 40 -26.38 -0.72 -13.36
C TRP A 40 -26.39 0.81 -13.49
N ARG A 41 -25.83 1.47 -12.49
CA ARG A 41 -25.62 2.93 -12.50
C ARG A 41 -24.14 3.22 -12.51
N GLU A 42 -23.76 4.20 -13.33
CA GLU A 42 -22.40 4.74 -13.28
C GLU A 42 -22.13 5.31 -11.89
N HIS A 43 -21.07 4.90 -11.24
CA HIS A 43 -20.51 5.46 -9.99
C HIS A 43 -21.01 4.94 -8.64
N GLU A 44 -21.97 4.05 -8.52
CA GLU A 44 -22.43 3.57 -7.22
C GLU A 44 -21.85 2.21 -6.78
N GLY A 45 -20.92 1.63 -7.52
CA GLY A 45 -20.39 0.29 -7.23
C GLY A 45 -19.11 0.32 -6.39
N THR A 46 -19.08 -0.50 -5.34
CA THR A 46 -17.78 -0.86 -4.74
C THR A 46 -16.88 -1.49 -5.80
N PRO A 47 -15.58 -1.16 -5.84
CA PRO A 47 -14.68 -1.75 -6.82
C PRO A 47 -14.65 -3.28 -6.66
N HIS A 48 -14.93 -4.00 -7.75
CA HIS A 48 -14.88 -5.45 -7.83
C HIS A 48 -13.56 -5.92 -8.44
N ASP A 49 -13.06 -7.07 -7.98
CA ASP A 49 -11.82 -7.65 -8.50
C ASP A 49 -11.99 -8.22 -9.92
N LEU A 50 -13.24 -8.57 -10.27
CA LEU A 50 -13.64 -9.07 -11.58
C LEU A 50 -15.06 -8.65 -11.89
N VAL A 51 -15.32 -8.25 -13.13
CA VAL A 51 -16.67 -8.00 -13.67
C VAL A 51 -16.94 -9.01 -14.78
N VAL A 52 -18.02 -9.77 -14.66
CA VAL A 52 -18.52 -10.68 -15.69
C VAL A 52 -19.76 -10.05 -16.31
N VAL A 53 -19.70 -9.75 -17.59
CA VAL A 53 -20.84 -9.24 -18.35
C VAL A 53 -21.40 -10.39 -19.19
N GLY A 54 -22.59 -10.87 -18.81
CA GLY A 54 -23.35 -11.88 -19.52
C GLY A 54 -24.27 -11.28 -20.58
N PRO A 55 -25.27 -12.08 -21.07
CA PRO A 55 -26.28 -11.57 -21.96
C PRO A 55 -27.08 -10.42 -21.33
N VAL A 56 -27.10 -9.28 -21.99
CA VAL A 56 -27.84 -8.08 -21.60
C VAL A 56 -28.71 -7.62 -22.74
N GLN A 57 -29.75 -6.84 -22.45
CA GLN A 57 -30.66 -6.28 -23.46
C GLN A 57 -29.90 -5.49 -24.52
N ASP A 58 -30.39 -5.57 -25.75
CA ASP A 58 -29.78 -4.90 -26.89
C ASP A 58 -29.53 -3.40 -26.66
N GLY A 59 -28.35 -2.97 -27.08
CA GLY A 59 -27.90 -1.59 -26.95
C GLY A 59 -27.33 -1.17 -25.61
N LYS A 60 -27.52 -1.94 -24.52
CA LYS A 60 -26.99 -1.58 -23.19
C LYS A 60 -25.52 -1.96 -22.96
N LEU A 61 -25.05 -2.98 -23.67
CA LEU A 61 -23.67 -3.49 -23.51
C LEU A 61 -22.60 -2.39 -23.66
N ALA A 62 -22.73 -1.59 -24.73
CA ALA A 62 -21.76 -0.51 -24.98
C ALA A 62 -21.78 0.59 -23.90
N GLY A 63 -22.94 0.84 -23.28
CA GLY A 63 -23.08 1.75 -22.14
C GLY A 63 -22.38 1.20 -20.90
N ILE A 64 -22.67 -0.05 -20.54
CA ILE A 64 -22.06 -0.75 -19.42
C ILE A 64 -20.53 -0.76 -19.55
N LEU A 65 -20.01 -1.20 -20.71
CA LEU A 65 -18.56 -1.27 -20.91
C LEU A 65 -17.88 0.11 -20.87
N ARG A 66 -18.55 1.18 -21.29
CA ARG A 66 -18.01 2.55 -21.21
C ARG A 66 -17.93 3.07 -19.78
N SER A 67 -18.83 2.63 -18.90
CA SER A 67 -18.87 3.05 -17.50
C SER A 67 -17.92 2.26 -16.60
N LEU A 68 -17.40 1.11 -17.06
CA LEU A 68 -16.41 0.34 -16.31
C LEU A 68 -15.03 1.02 -16.37
N GLU A 69 -14.30 0.97 -15.26
CA GLU A 69 -12.93 1.45 -15.23
C GLU A 69 -12.06 0.72 -16.27
N PRO A 70 -11.23 1.43 -17.06
CA PRO A 70 -10.36 0.79 -18.08
C PRO A 70 -9.40 -0.25 -17.51
N ALA A 71 -9.02 -0.12 -16.23
CA ALA A 71 -8.14 -1.05 -15.53
C ALA A 71 -8.87 -2.26 -14.94
N ALA A 72 -10.21 -2.29 -14.93
CA ALA A 72 -10.98 -3.40 -14.39
C ALA A 72 -10.73 -4.69 -15.20
N ALA A 73 -10.69 -5.83 -14.51
CA ALA A 73 -10.72 -7.13 -15.17
C ALA A 73 -12.15 -7.42 -15.60
N VAL A 74 -12.38 -7.56 -16.90
CA VAL A 74 -13.73 -7.76 -17.46
C VAL A 74 -13.75 -9.03 -18.30
N ILE A 75 -14.73 -9.91 -18.05
CA ILE A 75 -15.04 -11.05 -18.90
C ILE A 75 -16.39 -10.75 -19.57
N LEU A 76 -16.39 -10.68 -20.89
CA LEU A 76 -17.60 -10.53 -21.70
C LEU A 76 -18.04 -11.91 -22.22
N CYS A 77 -19.22 -12.34 -21.83
CA CYS A 77 -19.87 -13.55 -22.35
C CYS A 77 -20.93 -13.15 -23.37
N ALA A 78 -20.62 -13.32 -24.64
CA ALA A 78 -21.50 -12.95 -25.75
C ALA A 78 -21.31 -13.93 -26.92
N PRO A 79 -22.29 -14.03 -27.87
CA PRO A 79 -22.10 -14.80 -29.09
C PRO A 79 -20.82 -14.37 -29.84
N ALA A 80 -20.23 -15.31 -30.60
CA ALA A 80 -18.95 -15.06 -31.30
C ALA A 80 -19.03 -13.89 -32.32
N GLU A 81 -20.20 -13.60 -32.84
CA GLU A 81 -20.46 -12.55 -33.84
C GLU A 81 -20.87 -11.20 -33.24
N SER A 82 -20.78 -11.07 -31.89
CA SER A 82 -21.24 -9.86 -31.21
C SER A 82 -20.29 -8.68 -31.37
N GLY A 83 -20.59 -7.81 -32.33
CA GLY A 83 -20.08 -6.44 -32.42
C GLY A 83 -18.57 -6.28 -32.66
N ASP A 84 -18.12 -5.03 -32.64
CA ASP A 84 -16.73 -4.64 -32.83
C ASP A 84 -15.91 -4.87 -31.54
N LEU A 85 -15.56 -6.14 -31.29
CA LEU A 85 -14.70 -6.54 -30.18
C LEU A 85 -13.31 -5.87 -30.22
N GLY A 86 -12.84 -5.41 -31.39
CA GLY A 86 -11.57 -4.73 -31.57
C GLY A 86 -11.54 -3.39 -30.87
N THR A 87 -12.57 -2.57 -31.08
CA THR A 87 -12.69 -1.26 -30.42
C THR A 87 -12.91 -1.39 -28.91
N LEU A 88 -13.64 -2.41 -28.46
CA LEU A 88 -13.85 -2.69 -27.03
C LEU A 88 -12.54 -3.08 -26.34
N ARG A 89 -11.72 -3.94 -26.96
CA ARG A 89 -10.40 -4.33 -26.42
C ARG A 89 -9.42 -3.17 -26.37
N ALA A 90 -9.47 -2.25 -27.35
CA ALA A 90 -8.61 -1.06 -27.32
C ALA A 90 -8.89 -0.16 -26.11
N LYS A 91 -10.17 -0.07 -25.69
CA LYS A 91 -10.60 0.72 -24.52
C LYS A 91 -10.43 -0.01 -23.21
N HIS A 92 -10.57 -1.34 -23.22
CA HIS A 92 -10.44 -2.21 -22.05
C HIS A 92 -9.38 -3.29 -22.30
N PRO A 93 -8.08 -2.99 -22.06
CA PRO A 93 -6.98 -3.91 -22.35
C PRO A 93 -7.07 -5.24 -21.59
N ARG A 94 -7.84 -5.26 -20.49
CA ARG A 94 -8.04 -6.45 -19.64
C ARG A 94 -9.36 -7.16 -19.92
N LEU A 95 -10.04 -6.82 -21.03
CA LEU A 95 -11.27 -7.48 -21.45
C LEU A 95 -10.95 -8.82 -22.13
N VAL A 96 -11.53 -9.88 -21.61
CA VAL A 96 -11.51 -11.23 -22.19
C VAL A 96 -12.91 -11.55 -22.71
N HIS A 97 -13.02 -11.99 -23.96
CA HIS A 97 -14.28 -12.46 -24.53
C HIS A 97 -14.36 -13.97 -24.46
N VAL A 98 -15.40 -14.48 -23.82
CA VAL A 98 -15.75 -15.90 -23.75
C VAL A 98 -17.02 -16.10 -24.60
N PRO A 99 -16.95 -16.82 -25.75
CA PRO A 99 -18.11 -17.07 -26.56
C PRO A 99 -19.08 -18.03 -25.87
N LEU A 100 -20.38 -17.76 -25.94
CA LEU A 100 -21.45 -18.62 -25.42
C LEU A 100 -21.60 -19.87 -26.30
N ARG A 101 -20.83 -20.92 -25.97
CA ARG A 101 -20.91 -22.27 -26.58
C ARG A 101 -21.34 -23.26 -25.50
N GLU A 102 -21.45 -24.55 -25.81
CA GLU A 102 -21.91 -25.57 -24.87
C GLU A 102 -21.10 -25.64 -23.56
N ASP A 103 -19.80 -25.40 -23.60
CA ASP A 103 -18.86 -25.48 -22.47
C ASP A 103 -18.42 -24.10 -21.91
N TRP A 104 -19.18 -23.04 -22.25
CA TRP A 104 -18.85 -21.66 -21.87
C TRP A 104 -18.60 -21.48 -20.37
N ALA A 105 -19.36 -22.19 -19.51
CA ALA A 105 -19.28 -22.01 -18.06
C ALA A 105 -17.94 -22.50 -17.50
N GLN A 106 -17.42 -23.63 -17.99
CA GLN A 106 -16.11 -24.16 -17.57
C GLN A 106 -14.98 -23.24 -18.08
N THR A 107 -15.06 -22.79 -19.32
CA THR A 107 -14.10 -21.85 -19.91
C THR A 107 -14.10 -20.54 -19.11
N LEU A 108 -15.28 -20.02 -18.76
CA LEU A 108 -15.41 -18.80 -17.97
C LEU A 108 -14.78 -18.95 -16.61
N LEU A 109 -15.03 -20.06 -15.88
CA LEU A 109 -14.45 -20.32 -14.57
C LEU A 109 -12.92 -20.34 -14.61
N LEU A 110 -12.34 -21.00 -15.61
CA LEU A 110 -10.89 -21.05 -15.80
C LEU A 110 -10.31 -19.65 -16.00
N VAL A 111 -10.91 -18.88 -16.92
CA VAL A 111 -10.48 -17.49 -17.23
C VAL A 111 -10.71 -16.57 -16.05
N ALA A 112 -11.82 -16.72 -15.33
CA ALA A 112 -12.11 -15.93 -14.13
C ALA A 112 -11.11 -16.21 -13.02
N GLY A 113 -10.79 -17.48 -12.77
CA GLY A 113 -9.79 -17.89 -11.79
C GLY A 113 -8.42 -17.28 -12.08
N GLU A 114 -7.99 -17.28 -13.34
CA GLU A 114 -6.73 -16.66 -13.75
C GLU A 114 -6.77 -15.12 -13.64
N SER A 115 -7.89 -14.51 -14.04
CA SER A 115 -8.08 -13.05 -13.92
C SER A 115 -8.06 -12.58 -12.47
N LEU A 116 -8.67 -13.33 -11.55
CA LEU A 116 -8.67 -13.04 -10.13
C LEU A 116 -7.26 -13.19 -9.53
N ARG A 117 -6.53 -14.28 -9.85
CA ARG A 117 -5.14 -14.46 -9.42
C ARG A 117 -4.25 -13.31 -9.88
N ARG A 118 -4.39 -12.90 -11.14
CA ARG A 118 -3.64 -11.77 -11.70
C ARG A 118 -4.00 -10.44 -11.02
N SER A 119 -5.27 -10.20 -10.74
CA SER A 119 -5.73 -8.99 -10.04
C SER A 119 -5.16 -8.92 -8.62
N GLU A 120 -5.15 -10.05 -7.91
CA GLU A 120 -4.56 -10.16 -6.58
C GLU A 120 -3.04 -9.92 -6.61
N ALA A 121 -2.32 -10.52 -7.55
CA ALA A 121 -0.88 -10.31 -7.70
C ALA A 121 -0.54 -8.84 -7.98
N VAL A 122 -1.29 -8.16 -8.86
CA VAL A 122 -1.12 -6.72 -9.13
C VAL A 122 -1.42 -5.88 -7.89
N ARG A 123 -2.47 -6.22 -7.13
CA ARG A 123 -2.81 -5.54 -5.88
C ARG A 123 -1.69 -5.66 -4.85
N LEU A 124 -1.17 -6.87 -4.65
CA LEU A 124 -0.05 -7.12 -3.72
C LEU A 124 1.23 -6.39 -4.15
N ALA A 125 1.55 -6.40 -5.44
CA ALA A 125 2.70 -5.67 -5.97
C ALA A 125 2.58 -4.17 -5.70
N ARG A 126 1.43 -3.55 -5.98
CA ARG A 126 1.19 -2.13 -5.69
C ARG A 126 1.27 -1.81 -4.19
N GLN A 127 0.78 -2.70 -3.34
CA GLN A 127 0.89 -2.52 -1.89
C GLN A 127 2.36 -2.58 -1.44
N ALA A 128 3.13 -3.54 -1.95
CA ALA A 128 4.56 -3.64 -1.66
C ALA A 128 5.35 -2.40 -2.16
N GLU A 129 5.06 -1.91 -3.36
CA GLU A 129 5.67 -0.69 -3.89
C GLU A 129 5.37 0.54 -3.01
N ARG A 130 4.11 0.71 -2.57
CA ARG A 130 3.75 1.81 -1.66
C ARG A 130 4.50 1.72 -0.35
N SER A 131 4.52 0.54 0.28
CA SER A 131 5.25 0.33 1.53
C SER A 131 6.75 0.56 1.36
N ALA A 132 7.35 0.12 0.24
CA ALA A 132 8.76 0.36 -0.06
C ALA A 132 9.06 1.86 -0.23
N SER A 133 8.18 2.61 -0.94
CA SER A 133 8.32 4.05 -1.11
C SER A 133 8.21 4.81 0.22
N GLU A 134 7.24 4.44 1.07
CA GLU A 134 7.09 5.02 2.41
C GLU A 134 8.33 4.76 3.28
N ASN A 135 8.83 3.52 3.30
CA ASN A 135 10.03 3.16 4.04
C ASN A 135 11.27 3.92 3.53
N GLN A 136 11.40 4.11 2.21
CA GLN A 136 12.50 4.87 1.63
C GLN A 136 12.44 6.36 2.04
N ASN A 137 11.24 6.94 2.12
CA ASN A 137 11.06 8.31 2.61
C ASN A 137 11.45 8.44 4.08
N TYR A 138 11.06 7.49 4.93
CA TYR A 138 11.47 7.46 6.35
C TYR A 138 12.98 7.28 6.51
N ALA A 139 13.61 6.40 5.73
CA ALA A 139 15.06 6.22 5.75
C ALA A 139 15.82 7.47 5.30
N THR A 140 15.30 8.19 4.30
CA THR A 140 15.87 9.45 3.83
C THR A 140 15.76 10.54 4.89
N LEU A 141 14.59 10.67 5.53
CA LEU A 141 14.37 11.61 6.62
C LEU A 141 15.29 11.29 7.81
N GLY A 142 15.42 10.02 8.18
CA GLY A 142 16.32 9.58 9.24
C GLY A 142 17.79 9.96 8.98
N ARG A 143 18.27 9.75 7.74
CA ARG A 143 19.63 10.19 7.36
C ARG A 143 19.79 11.71 7.46
N TYR A 144 18.84 12.48 6.96
CA TYR A 144 18.89 13.94 7.03
C TYR A 144 18.94 14.44 8.49
N ILE A 145 18.16 13.85 9.40
CA ILE A 145 18.19 14.18 10.83
C ILE A 145 19.55 13.84 11.43
N MET A 146 20.14 12.71 11.06
CA MET A 146 21.49 12.31 11.55
C MET A 146 22.58 13.26 11.04
N ASP A 147 22.52 13.70 9.79
CA ASP A 147 23.48 14.68 9.24
C ASP A 147 23.36 16.03 9.93
N MET A 148 22.14 16.47 10.26
CA MET A 148 21.92 17.72 10.98
C MET A 148 22.34 17.64 12.45
N LYS A 149 22.40 16.47 13.05
CA LYS A 149 22.73 16.29 14.48
C LYS A 149 24.01 17.01 14.88
N HIS A 150 25.07 16.87 14.10
CA HIS A 150 26.36 17.51 14.40
C HIS A 150 26.26 19.04 14.38
N SER A 151 25.57 19.60 13.40
CA SER A 151 25.38 21.05 13.29
C SER A 151 24.53 21.60 14.44
N VAL A 152 23.45 20.90 14.79
CA VAL A 152 22.57 21.28 15.91
C VAL A 152 23.31 21.17 17.24
N ASN A 153 24.04 20.08 17.49
CA ASN A 153 24.81 19.93 18.73
C ASN A 153 25.89 21.00 18.87
N ASN A 154 26.60 21.37 17.79
CA ASN A 154 27.59 22.44 17.82
C ASN A 154 26.95 23.78 18.16
N ALA A 155 25.80 24.09 17.58
CA ALA A 155 25.05 25.32 17.87
C ALA A 155 24.56 25.35 19.33
N LEU A 156 24.03 24.23 19.82
CA LEU A 156 23.58 24.10 21.22
C LEU A 156 24.75 24.24 22.21
N THR A 157 25.88 23.58 21.94
CA THR A 157 27.08 23.71 22.79
C THR A 157 27.56 25.15 22.87
N SER A 158 27.60 25.86 21.72
CA SER A 158 27.97 27.27 21.69
C SER A 158 26.95 28.14 22.44
N MET A 159 25.66 27.89 22.28
CA MET A 159 24.60 28.62 22.96
C MET A 159 24.62 28.42 24.47
N LEU A 160 24.80 27.16 24.93
CA LEU A 160 24.92 26.81 26.33
C LEU A 160 26.16 27.46 26.96
N GLY A 161 27.32 27.30 26.31
CA GLY A 161 28.58 27.88 26.85
C GLY A 161 28.50 29.39 26.99
N ASN A 162 27.96 30.13 25.98
CA ASN A 162 27.80 31.55 26.09
C ASN A 162 26.77 31.95 27.16
N ALA A 163 25.67 31.24 27.30
CA ALA A 163 24.68 31.48 28.35
C ALA A 163 25.28 31.23 29.76
N GLU A 164 26.06 30.18 29.94
CA GLU A 164 26.76 29.86 31.20
C GLU A 164 27.78 30.93 31.58
N LEU A 165 28.60 31.40 30.64
CA LEU A 165 29.54 32.47 30.89
C LEU A 165 28.83 33.77 31.34
N LEU A 166 27.72 34.14 30.69
CA LEU A 166 26.94 35.31 31.10
C LEU A 166 26.25 35.15 32.46
N LEU A 167 25.91 33.91 32.85
CA LEU A 167 25.33 33.60 34.17
C LEU A 167 26.38 33.57 35.30
N LEU A 168 27.62 33.17 35.00
CA LEU A 168 28.74 33.12 35.94
C LEU A 168 29.27 34.53 36.25
N GLU A 169 29.36 35.40 35.20
CA GLU A 169 29.86 36.77 35.32
C GLU A 169 28.83 37.76 34.81
N PRO A 170 27.73 38.00 35.54
CA PRO A 170 26.62 38.78 35.06
C PRO A 170 26.97 40.28 34.88
N GLY A 171 28.06 40.77 35.46
CA GLY A 171 28.52 42.15 35.29
C GLY A 171 27.41 43.18 35.54
N GLN A 172 27.13 44.04 34.57
CA GLN A 172 26.10 45.10 34.65
C GLN A 172 24.74 44.69 34.03
N LEU A 173 24.47 43.40 33.87
CA LEU A 173 23.23 42.90 33.31
C LEU A 173 22.05 43.23 34.24
N SER A 174 20.94 43.62 33.63
CA SER A 174 19.68 43.84 34.37
C SER A 174 19.10 42.51 34.87
N ALA A 175 18.30 42.55 35.93
CA ALA A 175 17.58 41.38 36.40
C ALA A 175 16.71 40.72 35.32
N GLN A 176 16.13 41.54 34.43
CA GLN A 176 15.34 41.05 33.28
C GLN A 176 16.22 40.33 32.26
N SER A 177 17.39 40.86 31.93
CA SER A 177 18.35 40.22 31.02
C SER A 177 18.84 38.88 31.56
N LEU A 178 19.16 38.81 32.87
CA LEU A 178 19.52 37.55 33.52
C LEU A 178 18.38 36.50 33.45
N ALA A 179 17.13 36.93 33.66
CA ALA A 179 16.00 36.01 33.52
C ALA A 179 15.83 35.49 32.08
N GLN A 180 16.06 36.32 31.08
CA GLN A 180 16.04 35.94 29.67
C GLN A 180 17.16 34.92 29.34
N ILE A 181 18.38 35.17 29.81
CA ILE A 181 19.53 34.25 29.59
C ILE A 181 19.25 32.92 30.24
N LYS A 182 18.71 32.85 31.48
CA LYS A 182 18.30 31.63 32.13
C LYS A 182 17.25 30.87 31.31
N THR A 183 16.31 31.59 30.71
CA THR A 183 15.31 30.97 29.85
C THR A 183 15.93 30.35 28.60
N ILE A 184 16.84 31.07 27.93
CA ILE A 184 17.58 30.58 26.75
C ILE A 184 18.40 29.34 27.10
N HIS A 185 19.13 29.37 28.21
CA HIS A 185 19.90 28.22 28.70
C HIS A 185 19.02 26.99 28.93
N ASN A 186 17.88 27.15 29.63
CA ASN A 186 16.95 26.05 29.88
C ASN A 186 16.33 25.49 28.61
N MET A 187 16.01 26.36 27.62
CA MET A 187 15.50 25.93 26.32
C MET A 187 16.56 25.16 25.54
N ALA A 188 17.81 25.58 25.54
CA ALA A 188 18.90 24.89 24.88
C ALA A 188 19.16 23.50 25.49
N LEU A 189 19.09 23.36 26.83
CA LEU A 189 19.15 22.05 27.50
C LEU A 189 18.02 21.13 27.05
N ARG A 190 16.79 21.64 26.97
CA ARG A 190 15.64 20.82 26.52
C ARG A 190 15.81 20.35 25.06
N ILE A 191 16.32 21.22 24.18
CA ILE A 191 16.57 20.83 22.78
C ILE A 191 17.68 19.75 22.75
N ASN A 192 18.72 19.89 23.55
CA ASN A 192 19.79 18.88 23.64
C ASN A 192 19.24 17.51 24.09
N GLU A 193 18.39 17.48 25.11
CA GLU A 193 17.71 16.23 25.55
C GLU A 193 16.89 15.59 24.43
N ILE A 194 16.12 16.40 23.67
CA ILE A 194 15.34 15.91 22.53
C ILE A 194 16.28 15.30 21.49
N MET A 195 17.38 15.98 21.14
CA MET A 195 18.35 15.48 20.16
C MET A 195 19.02 14.17 20.61
N GLN A 196 19.31 14.01 21.89
CA GLN A 196 19.85 12.75 22.45
C GLN A 196 18.83 11.61 22.30
N ARG A 197 17.56 11.84 22.64
CA ARG A 197 16.49 10.83 22.48
C ARG A 197 16.32 10.42 21.02
N PHE A 198 16.35 11.38 20.07
CA PHE A 198 16.33 11.05 18.64
C PHE A 198 17.52 10.19 18.23
N SER A 199 18.69 10.44 18.78
CA SER A 199 19.90 9.66 18.48
C SER A 199 19.82 8.23 18.99
N SER A 200 19.30 8.02 20.21
CA SER A 200 19.08 6.68 20.75
C SER A 200 18.09 5.88 19.90
N LEU A 201 16.96 6.50 19.55
CA LEU A 201 15.94 5.86 18.73
C LEU A 201 16.49 5.47 17.33
N ALA A 202 17.29 6.35 16.71
CA ALA A 202 17.90 6.08 15.41
C ALA A 202 18.93 4.94 15.48
N ASN A 203 19.64 4.77 16.58
CA ASN A 203 20.55 3.65 16.79
C ASN A 203 19.79 2.34 17.00
N GLU A 204 18.74 2.33 17.84
CA GLU A 204 17.89 1.17 18.05
C GLU A 204 17.26 0.68 16.72
N MET A 205 16.84 1.60 15.86
CA MET A 205 16.32 1.26 14.52
C MET A 205 17.39 0.61 13.64
N LYS A 206 18.65 1.09 13.68
CA LYS A 206 19.74 0.49 12.92
C LYS A 206 20.11 -0.91 13.42
N GLU A 207 20.09 -1.14 14.72
CA GLU A 207 20.37 -2.45 15.34
C GLU A 207 19.28 -3.46 14.98
N SER A 208 18.03 -3.03 14.93
CA SER A 208 16.90 -3.89 14.52
C SER A 208 16.92 -4.27 13.03
N GLU A 209 17.53 -3.44 12.16
CA GLU A 209 17.70 -3.74 10.73
C GLU A 209 18.88 -4.70 10.44
N ASN A 210 19.85 -4.86 11.34
CA ASN A 210 21.02 -5.73 11.19
C ASN A 210 21.18 -6.73 12.35
N PRO A 211 20.28 -7.70 12.52
CA PRO A 211 20.40 -8.69 13.59
C PRO A 211 21.60 -9.66 13.43
N SER A 212 22.24 -9.71 12.26
CA SER A 212 23.32 -10.66 11.94
C SER A 212 24.72 -10.25 12.41
N GLN A 213 24.92 -9.04 12.95
CA GLN A 213 26.25 -8.60 13.45
C GLN A 213 26.41 -8.68 14.97
N ALA A 214 25.34 -8.87 15.73
CA ALA A 214 25.40 -8.95 17.19
C ALA A 214 25.88 -10.32 17.73
N GLU A 215 25.82 -11.38 16.92
CA GLU A 215 26.23 -12.74 17.37
C GLU A 215 27.71 -13.08 17.17
N THR A 216 28.53 -12.17 16.61
CA THR A 216 29.94 -12.49 16.31
C THR A 216 30.93 -11.97 17.33
N GLU A 217 30.50 -11.22 18.35
CA GLU A 217 31.41 -10.61 19.34
C GLU A 217 31.43 -11.30 20.72
N GLU A 218 30.64 -12.34 20.99
CA GLU A 218 30.70 -13.16 22.19
C GLU A 218 31.16 -14.61 21.90
N ALA A 219 32.39 -14.77 21.43
CA ALA A 219 33.09 -16.04 21.57
C ALA A 219 34.12 -15.89 22.69
N PRO A 220 33.99 -16.58 23.84
CA PRO A 220 34.97 -16.52 24.90
C PRO A 220 36.24 -17.24 24.47
N ALA A 221 37.34 -16.49 24.36
CA ALA A 221 38.67 -17.02 24.30
C ALA A 221 39.04 -17.67 25.65
N ASN A 222 38.74 -18.95 25.78
CA ASN A 222 39.41 -19.78 26.79
C ASN A 222 39.19 -21.28 26.53
N ALA A 223 40.16 -21.91 25.91
CA ALA A 223 40.49 -23.32 26.14
C ALA A 223 41.89 -23.60 25.60
N PHE A 224 42.91 -23.33 26.42
CA PHE A 224 44.18 -24.06 26.31
C PHE A 224 44.04 -25.43 27.00
N PRO A 225 44.34 -26.54 26.38
CA PRO A 225 44.74 -27.74 27.08
C PRO A 225 46.26 -27.76 27.21
N ARG A 226 46.73 -27.77 28.47
CA ARG A 226 48.08 -28.25 28.78
C ARG A 226 48.09 -29.77 28.57
N ARG A 227 48.90 -30.27 27.68
CA ARG A 227 49.94 -31.31 27.85
C ARG A 227 50.57 -31.62 26.53
#